data_cc8bf52846a53c2c087cbf215f87d293
#
_entry.id   cc8bf52846a53c2c087cbf215f87d293
#
_cell.length_a   1.000
_cell.length_b   1.000
_cell.length_c   1.000
_cell.angle_alpha   90.00
_cell.angle_beta   90.00
_cell.angle_gamma   90.00
#
_symmetry.space_group_name_H-M   'P 1'
#
loop_
_entity.id
_entity.type
_entity.pdbx_description
1 polymer ?
#
loop_
_entity_poly.entity_id
_entity_poly.type
_entity_poly.pdbx_seq_one_letter_code
_entity_poly.pdbx_strand_id
1 'polypeptide(L)'
;MGCVVADQVEAVQELWPGTKVSIGPPIKDGFYYDFEFPEGVKVTEADFPAIEAKMAEHIKADEAFERADVPVADALERFRGEDQPYKVELIEDLIRDEGVETVSLYRNGPFTDLCRGPHAPSTGRIEAIKLNSLAGAYWRGDESRAMLTRIYGTAFFLSLIHI
;
A
#
# COMPACT_ATOMS: atom_id res chain seq x y z
N MET A 1 4.69 9.13 5.19
CA MET A 1 3.43 8.74 4.50
C MET A 1 3.40 7.29 4.03
N GLY A 2 4.49 6.72 3.55
CA GLY A 2 4.52 5.32 3.11
C GLY A 2 4.02 4.30 4.14
N CYS A 3 4.27 4.52 5.41
CA CYS A 3 3.81 3.64 6.49
C CYS A 3 2.27 3.62 6.63
N VAL A 4 1.60 4.74 6.41
CA VAL A 4 0.12 4.80 6.43
C VAL A 4 -0.45 4.04 5.25
N VAL A 5 0.16 4.21 4.08
CA VAL A 5 -0.23 3.49 2.86
C VAL A 5 -0.09 1.98 3.08
N ALA A 6 1.02 1.53 3.65
CA ALA A 6 1.25 0.12 3.94
C ALA A 6 0.21 -0.43 4.93
N ASP A 7 -0.12 0.33 5.97
CA ASP A 7 -1.16 -0.04 6.94
C ASP A 7 -2.54 -0.16 6.26
N GLN A 8 -2.88 0.79 5.38
CA GLN A 8 -4.13 0.72 4.62
C GLN A 8 -4.20 -0.54 3.74
N VAL A 9 -3.13 -0.86 3.05
CA VAL A 9 -3.06 -2.04 2.17
C VAL A 9 -3.22 -3.32 2.98
N GLU A 10 -2.54 -3.44 4.10
CA GLU A 10 -2.67 -4.59 4.99
C GLU A 10 -4.11 -4.76 5.46
N ALA A 11 -4.74 -3.69 5.93
CA ALA A 11 -6.13 -3.69 6.38
C ALA A 11 -7.10 -4.13 5.28
N VAL A 12 -6.94 -3.61 4.07
CA VAL A 12 -7.78 -3.96 2.92
C VAL A 12 -7.62 -5.42 2.53
N GLN A 13 -6.40 -5.93 2.50
CA GLN A 13 -6.15 -7.33 2.16
C GLN A 13 -6.66 -8.30 3.23
N GLU A 14 -6.65 -7.91 4.50
CA GLU A 14 -7.25 -8.72 5.56
C GLU A 14 -8.78 -8.82 5.42
N LEU A 15 -9.44 -7.71 5.07
CA LEU A 15 -10.90 -7.67 4.91
C LEU A 15 -11.35 -8.34 3.61
N TRP A 16 -10.59 -8.20 2.55
CA TRP A 16 -10.89 -8.79 1.24
C TRP A 16 -9.68 -9.52 0.68
N PRO A 17 -9.46 -10.77 1.13
CA PRO A 17 -8.35 -11.58 0.60
C PRO A 17 -8.43 -11.74 -0.92
N GLY A 18 -7.28 -11.70 -1.58
CA GLY A 18 -7.19 -11.75 -3.03
C GLY A 18 -7.22 -10.38 -3.71
N THR A 19 -7.36 -9.29 -2.96
CA THR A 19 -7.24 -7.93 -3.50
C THR A 19 -5.84 -7.70 -4.06
N LYS A 20 -5.78 -7.24 -5.31
CA LYS A 20 -4.53 -6.87 -5.96
C LYS A 20 -4.20 -5.42 -5.64
N VAL A 21 -2.95 -5.15 -5.40
CA VAL A 21 -2.46 -3.85 -4.97
C VAL A 21 -1.56 -3.24 -6.04
N SER A 22 -1.68 -1.95 -6.25
CA SER A 22 -0.88 -1.26 -7.24
C SER A 22 0.11 -0.29 -6.61
N ILE A 23 -0.17 0.99 -6.64
CA ILE A 23 0.66 2.04 -6.06
C ILE A 23 -0.17 3.02 -5.25
N GLY A 24 0.48 3.66 -4.29
CA GLY A 24 -0.12 4.70 -3.47
C GLY A 24 0.92 5.75 -3.08
N PRO A 25 1.25 6.68 -3.98
CA PRO A 25 2.17 7.75 -3.63
C PRO A 25 1.55 8.69 -2.61
N PRO A 26 2.37 9.32 -1.75
CA PRO A 26 1.90 10.39 -0.89
C PRO A 26 1.46 11.60 -1.73
N ILE A 27 0.43 12.30 -1.28
CA ILE A 27 -0.04 13.55 -1.87
C ILE A 27 0.06 14.67 -0.84
N LYS A 28 -0.12 15.92 -1.28
CA LYS A 28 0.10 17.11 -0.45
C LYS A 28 -0.63 17.07 0.89
N ASP A 29 -1.89 16.66 0.90
CA ASP A 29 -2.74 16.69 2.09
C ASP A 29 -3.19 15.30 2.54
N GLY A 30 -2.42 14.26 2.20
CA GLY A 30 -2.79 12.91 2.58
C GLY A 30 -2.11 11.82 1.77
N PHE A 31 -2.86 10.80 1.49
CA PHE A 31 -2.41 9.64 0.75
C PHE A 31 -3.56 9.02 -0.04
N TYR A 32 -3.24 8.20 -1.01
CA TYR A 32 -4.19 7.29 -1.64
C TYR A 32 -3.51 5.98 -1.99
N TYR A 33 -4.32 4.96 -2.24
CA TYR A 33 -3.86 3.70 -2.80
C TYR A 33 -4.89 3.14 -3.76
N ASP A 34 -4.41 2.49 -4.83
CA ASP A 34 -5.26 1.90 -5.86
C ASP A 34 -5.32 0.38 -5.69
N PHE A 35 -6.55 -0.14 -5.63
CA PHE A 35 -6.84 -1.56 -5.40
C PHE A 35 -7.67 -2.13 -6.54
N GLU A 36 -7.39 -3.38 -6.90
CA GLU A 36 -8.31 -4.20 -7.69
C GLU A 36 -8.92 -5.26 -6.77
N PHE A 37 -10.17 -5.06 -6.41
CA PHE A 37 -10.89 -6.01 -5.56
C PHE A 37 -11.28 -7.26 -6.34
N PRO A 38 -11.45 -8.43 -5.63
CA PRO A 38 -11.92 -9.64 -6.28
C PRO A 38 -13.25 -9.44 -7.00
N GLU A 39 -13.49 -10.26 -8.03
CA GLU A 39 -14.74 -10.20 -8.79
C GLU A 39 -15.97 -10.33 -7.86
N GLY A 40 -16.96 -9.47 -8.10
CA GLY A 40 -18.18 -9.42 -7.30
C GLY A 40 -18.06 -8.62 -6.00
N VAL A 41 -16.87 -8.20 -5.61
CA VAL A 41 -16.66 -7.34 -4.43
C VAL A 41 -16.76 -5.87 -4.86
N LYS A 42 -17.66 -5.13 -4.21
CA LYS A 42 -17.81 -3.70 -4.41
C LYS A 42 -17.61 -2.98 -3.08
N VAL A 43 -16.49 -2.31 -2.94
CA VAL A 43 -16.18 -1.50 -1.77
C VAL A 43 -16.74 -0.10 -1.95
N THR A 44 -17.35 0.42 -0.90
CA THR A 44 -17.95 1.76 -0.88
C THR A 44 -17.47 2.53 0.35
N GLU A 45 -17.85 3.79 0.46
CA GLU A 45 -17.53 4.60 1.66
C GLU A 45 -18.13 4.01 2.95
N ALA A 46 -19.17 3.20 2.84
CA ALA A 46 -19.75 2.50 3.99
C ALA A 46 -18.79 1.47 4.61
N ASP A 47 -17.78 1.03 3.86
CA ASP A 47 -16.75 0.11 4.34
C ASP A 47 -15.59 0.81 5.06
N PHE A 48 -15.50 2.13 4.97
CA PHE A 48 -14.41 2.90 5.59
C PHE A 48 -14.26 2.66 7.09
N PRO A 49 -15.33 2.62 7.90
CA PRO A 49 -15.19 2.30 9.32
C PRO A 49 -14.51 0.97 9.59
N ALA A 50 -14.79 -0.05 8.79
CA ALA A 50 -14.16 -1.37 8.93
C ALA A 50 -12.67 -1.33 8.58
N ILE A 51 -12.31 -0.61 7.51
CA ILE A 51 -10.90 -0.43 7.12
C ILE A 51 -10.16 0.37 8.19
N GLU A 52 -10.72 1.48 8.66
CA GLU A 52 -10.13 2.32 9.70
C GLU A 52 -9.94 1.54 11.01
N ALA A 53 -10.89 0.67 11.38
CA ALA A 53 -10.77 -0.18 12.57
C ALA A 53 -9.61 -1.16 12.46
N LYS A 54 -9.41 -1.79 11.30
CA LYS A 54 -8.26 -2.66 11.04
C LYS A 54 -6.95 -1.89 11.08
N MET A 55 -6.90 -0.72 10.46
CA MET A 55 -5.73 0.15 10.52
C MET A 55 -5.39 0.54 11.97
N ALA A 56 -6.40 0.85 12.77
CA ALA A 56 -6.22 1.16 14.19
C ALA A 56 -5.67 -0.02 14.99
N GLU A 57 -6.08 -1.25 14.66
CA GLU A 57 -5.51 -2.47 15.27
C GLU A 57 -4.01 -2.58 15.00
N HIS A 58 -3.58 -2.36 13.75
CA HIS A 58 -2.16 -2.39 13.37
C HIS A 58 -1.35 -1.28 14.05
N ILE A 59 -1.93 -0.08 14.15
CA ILE A 59 -1.30 1.04 14.85
C ILE A 59 -1.10 0.70 16.32
N LYS A 60 -2.12 0.15 16.96
CA LYS A 60 -2.07 -0.27 18.37
C LYS A 60 -1.06 -1.39 18.60
N ALA A 61 -0.94 -2.31 17.64
CA ALA A 61 0.04 -3.39 17.68
C ALA A 61 1.49 -2.90 17.54
N ASP A 62 1.67 -1.66 17.08
CA ASP A 62 3.00 -1.04 16.87
C ASP A 62 3.93 -1.92 16.03
N GLU A 63 3.44 -2.34 14.88
CA GLU A 63 4.16 -3.22 13.97
C GLU A 63 5.40 -2.54 13.40
N ALA A 64 6.56 -3.19 13.51
CA ALA A 64 7.80 -2.68 12.97
C ALA A 64 7.80 -2.74 11.43
N PHE A 65 8.38 -1.71 10.79
CA PHE A 65 8.68 -1.72 9.37
C PHE A 65 10.12 -2.21 9.15
N GLU A 66 10.24 -3.34 8.46
CA GLU A 66 11.54 -3.93 8.14
C GLU A 66 11.84 -3.78 6.65
N ARG A 67 12.98 -3.17 6.34
CA ARG A 67 13.44 -3.01 4.97
C ARG A 67 14.39 -4.13 4.59
N ALA A 68 14.21 -4.67 3.38
CA ALA A 68 15.15 -5.59 2.77
C ALA A 68 15.40 -5.17 1.31
N ASP A 69 16.67 -5.11 0.91
CA ASP A 69 17.03 -4.96 -0.48
C ASP A 69 17.24 -6.35 -1.07
N VAL A 70 16.45 -6.69 -2.07
CA VAL A 70 16.45 -8.04 -2.66
C VAL A 70 16.74 -7.99 -4.16
N PRO A 71 17.32 -9.06 -4.73
CA PRO A 71 17.49 -9.16 -6.18
C PRO A 71 16.14 -9.08 -6.90
N VAL A 72 16.10 -8.43 -8.06
CA VAL A 72 14.87 -8.28 -8.84
C VAL A 72 14.22 -9.63 -9.17
N ALA A 73 15.01 -10.66 -9.42
CA ALA A 73 14.50 -12.00 -9.69
C ALA A 73 13.69 -12.57 -8.52
N ASP A 74 14.17 -12.37 -7.30
CA ASP A 74 13.49 -12.84 -6.08
C ASP A 74 12.20 -12.06 -5.83
N ALA A 75 12.23 -10.75 -6.05
CA ALA A 75 11.04 -9.91 -5.94
C ALA A 75 9.96 -10.29 -6.96
N LEU A 76 10.35 -10.52 -8.21
CA LEU A 76 9.43 -10.97 -9.26
C LEU A 76 8.79 -12.32 -8.92
N GLU A 77 9.59 -13.29 -8.47
CA GLU A 77 9.09 -14.59 -8.05
C GLU A 77 8.08 -14.47 -6.91
N ARG A 78 8.39 -13.65 -5.91
CA ARG A 78 7.50 -13.39 -4.78
C ARG A 78 6.16 -12.82 -5.22
N PHE A 79 6.17 -11.72 -5.97
CA PHE A 79 4.92 -11.06 -6.37
C PHE A 79 4.11 -11.85 -7.40
N ARG A 80 4.75 -12.67 -8.24
CA ARG A 80 4.05 -13.63 -9.08
C ARG A 80 3.36 -14.71 -8.24
N GLY A 81 4.05 -15.22 -7.24
CA GLY A 81 3.49 -16.21 -6.31
C GLY A 81 2.34 -15.68 -5.47
N GLU A 82 2.34 -14.40 -5.16
CA GLU A 82 1.27 -13.72 -4.41
C GLU A 82 0.13 -13.18 -5.33
N ASP A 83 0.19 -13.44 -6.63
CA ASP A 83 -0.76 -12.94 -7.63
C ASP A 83 -0.91 -11.40 -7.58
N GLN A 84 0.23 -10.71 -7.61
CA GLN A 84 0.29 -9.25 -7.59
C GLN A 84 0.86 -8.72 -8.92
N PRO A 85 0.07 -8.75 -10.01
CA PRO A 85 0.56 -8.42 -11.36
C PRO A 85 1.00 -6.97 -11.50
N TYR A 86 0.42 -6.04 -10.77
CA TYR A 86 0.82 -4.63 -10.83
C TYR A 86 2.21 -4.41 -10.24
N LYS A 87 2.56 -5.13 -9.18
CA LYS A 87 3.92 -5.10 -8.61
C LYS A 87 4.95 -5.71 -9.55
N VAL A 88 4.58 -6.79 -10.21
CA VAL A 88 5.43 -7.42 -11.24
C VAL A 88 5.71 -6.43 -12.36
N GLU A 89 4.69 -5.80 -12.91
CA GLU A 89 4.82 -4.80 -13.99
C GLU A 89 5.70 -3.63 -13.57
N LEU A 90 5.53 -3.12 -12.34
CA LEU A 90 6.35 -2.03 -11.80
C LEU A 90 7.83 -2.41 -11.71
N ILE A 91 8.14 -3.63 -11.27
CA ILE A 91 9.53 -4.11 -11.19
C ILE A 91 10.11 -4.27 -12.59
N GLU A 92 9.36 -4.84 -13.52
CA GLU A 92 9.79 -4.98 -14.91
C GLU A 92 10.10 -3.63 -15.57
N ASP A 93 9.31 -2.60 -15.24
CA ASP A 93 9.57 -1.25 -15.70
C ASP A 93 10.85 -0.66 -15.10
N LEU A 94 11.09 -0.88 -13.81
CA LEU A 94 12.34 -0.43 -13.16
C LEU A 94 13.56 -1.09 -13.79
N ILE A 95 13.48 -2.37 -14.13
CA ILE A 95 14.55 -3.08 -14.83
C ILE A 95 14.78 -2.47 -16.21
N ARG A 96 13.73 -2.25 -16.98
CA ARG A 96 13.80 -1.73 -18.34
C ARG A 96 14.31 -0.28 -18.37
N ASP A 97 13.76 0.58 -17.51
CA ASP A 97 13.97 2.02 -17.59
C ASP A 97 15.19 2.49 -16.77
N GLU A 98 15.47 1.84 -15.65
CA GLU A 98 16.56 2.25 -14.74
C GLU A 98 17.69 1.20 -14.62
N GLY A 99 17.50 0.01 -15.16
CA GLY A 99 18.51 -1.06 -15.12
C GLY A 99 18.84 -1.55 -13.72
N VAL A 100 17.86 -1.51 -12.80
CA VAL A 100 18.06 -1.92 -11.41
C VAL A 100 18.35 -3.41 -11.28
N GLU A 101 19.24 -3.78 -10.38
CA GLU A 101 19.55 -5.18 -10.05
C GLU A 101 18.86 -5.62 -8.76
N THR A 102 18.54 -4.66 -7.90
CA THR A 102 17.85 -4.88 -6.62
C THR A 102 16.69 -3.90 -6.46
N VAL A 103 15.71 -4.29 -5.65
CA VAL A 103 14.60 -3.43 -5.23
C VAL A 103 14.43 -3.50 -3.72
N SER A 104 13.85 -2.45 -3.15
CA SER A 104 13.58 -2.38 -1.71
C SER A 104 12.20 -2.91 -1.42
N LEU A 105 12.09 -3.82 -0.47
CA LEU A 105 10.82 -4.30 0.08
C LEU A 105 10.71 -3.86 1.53
N TYR A 106 9.51 -3.47 1.94
CA TYR A 106 9.19 -3.18 3.33
C TYR A 106 8.15 -4.17 3.83
N ARG A 107 8.41 -4.72 5.00
CA ARG A 107 7.49 -5.65 5.67
C ARG A 107 6.97 -5.02 6.96
N ASN A 108 5.66 -5.15 7.18
CA ASN A 108 5.02 -4.88 8.46
C ASN A 108 3.99 -5.99 8.70
N GLY A 109 4.10 -6.67 9.86
CA GLY A 109 3.29 -7.86 10.12
C GLY A 109 3.45 -8.90 9.00
N PRO A 110 2.36 -9.46 8.48
CA PRO A 110 2.38 -10.42 7.38
C PRO A 110 2.50 -9.78 6.00
N PHE A 111 2.38 -8.45 5.91
CA PHE A 111 2.35 -7.72 4.66
C PHE A 111 3.75 -7.28 4.21
N THR A 112 4.04 -7.48 2.93
CA THR A 112 5.28 -7.00 2.30
C THR A 112 4.94 -6.24 1.03
N ASP A 113 5.52 -5.05 0.87
CA ASP A 113 5.29 -4.21 -0.29
C ASP A 113 6.60 -3.73 -0.93
N LEU A 114 6.51 -3.43 -2.21
CA LEU A 114 7.56 -2.75 -2.96
C LEU A 114 7.51 -1.26 -2.63
N CYS A 115 8.56 -0.72 -2.05
CA CYS A 115 8.62 0.69 -1.70
C CYS A 115 10.06 1.17 -1.62
N ARG A 116 10.33 2.37 -2.12
CA ARG A 116 11.65 3.00 -1.98
C ARG A 116 11.89 3.50 -0.56
N GLY A 117 10.82 3.74 0.21
CA GLY A 117 10.92 4.34 1.54
C GLY A 117 11.31 5.82 1.51
N PRO A 118 11.72 6.38 2.64
CA PRO A 118 11.77 5.73 3.95
C PRO A 118 10.39 5.57 4.59
N HIS A 119 10.28 4.65 5.51
CA HIS A 119 9.10 4.47 6.37
C HIS A 119 9.43 4.90 7.80
N ALA A 120 8.40 5.20 8.60
CA ALA A 120 8.54 5.33 10.04
C ALA A 120 9.05 3.99 10.64
N PRO A 121 9.64 3.99 11.84
CA PRO A 121 10.12 2.74 12.46
C PRO A 121 9.02 1.70 12.68
N SER A 122 7.80 2.15 12.98
CA SER A 122 6.66 1.28 13.25
C SER A 122 5.32 2.00 12.99
N THR A 123 4.26 1.21 12.91
CA THR A 123 2.89 1.71 12.73
C THR A 123 2.42 2.57 13.90
N GLY A 124 2.96 2.36 15.09
CA GLY A 124 2.64 3.16 16.30
C GLY A 124 2.98 4.64 16.18
N ARG A 125 3.76 5.05 15.19
CA ARG A 125 4.04 6.47 14.91
C ARG A 125 2.89 7.20 14.23
N ILE A 126 1.91 6.48 13.75
CA ILE A 126 0.69 7.05 13.17
C ILE A 126 -0.24 7.43 14.32
N GLU A 127 -0.53 8.71 14.48
CA GLU A 127 -1.40 9.19 15.58
C GLU A 127 -2.88 9.02 15.24
N ALA A 128 -3.26 9.45 14.04
CA ALA A 128 -4.65 9.39 13.60
C ALA A 128 -4.73 9.24 12.09
N ILE A 129 -5.76 8.55 11.64
CA ILE A 129 -6.09 8.38 10.23
C ILE A 129 -7.57 8.63 9.98
N LYS A 130 -7.88 9.07 8.77
CA LYS A 130 -9.25 9.24 8.31
C LYS A 130 -9.31 8.92 6.83
N LEU A 131 -10.16 7.99 6.43
CA LEU A 131 -10.47 7.75 5.03
C LEU A 131 -11.52 8.78 4.58
N ASN A 132 -11.29 9.41 3.44
CA ASN A 132 -12.06 10.57 3.00
C ASN A 132 -13.03 10.26 1.88
N SER A 133 -12.54 9.61 0.83
CA SER A 133 -13.31 9.40 -0.39
C SER A 133 -12.78 8.22 -1.19
N LEU A 134 -13.57 7.84 -2.18
CA LEU A 134 -13.30 6.72 -3.04
C LEU A 134 -13.61 7.15 -4.48
N ALA A 135 -12.76 6.75 -5.42
CA ALA A 135 -12.91 7.05 -6.85
C ALA A 135 -12.40 5.90 -7.71
N GLY A 136 -12.88 5.83 -8.94
CA GLY A 136 -12.33 4.93 -9.95
C GLY A 136 -11.09 5.55 -10.61
N ALA A 137 -10.09 4.74 -10.90
CA ALA A 137 -8.91 5.16 -11.64
C ALA A 137 -8.39 4.02 -12.50
N TYR A 138 -8.21 4.27 -13.80
CA TYR A 138 -7.61 3.27 -14.68
C TYR A 138 -6.13 3.08 -14.38
N TRP A 139 -5.68 1.84 -14.45
CA TRP A 139 -4.26 1.52 -14.29
C TRP A 139 -3.43 2.33 -15.30
N ARG A 140 -2.50 3.13 -14.81
CA ARG A 140 -1.66 4.06 -15.61
C ARG A 140 -2.44 5.06 -16.47
N GLY A 141 -3.69 5.36 -16.07
CA GLY A 141 -4.55 6.26 -16.83
C GLY A 141 -5.03 5.72 -18.17
N ASP A 142 -4.84 4.44 -18.43
CA ASP A 142 -5.19 3.79 -19.69
C ASP A 142 -6.59 3.16 -19.60
N GLU A 143 -7.55 3.72 -20.33
CA GLU A 143 -8.93 3.26 -20.36
C GLU A 143 -9.09 1.81 -20.86
N SER A 144 -8.11 1.28 -21.59
CA SER A 144 -8.10 -0.12 -22.03
C SER A 144 -7.65 -1.10 -20.94
N ARG A 145 -7.12 -0.59 -19.83
CA ARG A 145 -6.61 -1.37 -18.70
C ARG A 145 -7.67 -1.45 -17.60
N ALA A 146 -7.34 -2.21 -16.53
CA ALA A 146 -8.24 -2.39 -15.42
C ALA A 146 -8.59 -1.05 -14.73
N MET A 147 -9.89 -0.89 -14.37
CA MET A 147 -10.31 0.19 -13.51
C MET A 147 -10.11 -0.22 -12.06
N LEU A 148 -9.24 0.50 -11.36
CA LEU A 148 -8.93 0.29 -9.96
C LEU A 148 -9.80 1.16 -9.07
N THR A 149 -9.94 0.78 -7.81
CA THR A 149 -10.61 1.57 -6.79
C THR A 149 -9.55 2.34 -6.02
N ARG A 150 -9.63 3.67 -6.07
CA ARG A 150 -8.72 4.58 -5.38
C ARG A 150 -9.35 5.05 -4.08
N ILE A 151 -8.69 4.77 -2.97
CA ILE A 151 -9.15 5.19 -1.63
C ILE A 151 -8.23 6.29 -1.11
N TYR A 152 -8.81 7.46 -0.85
CA TYR A 152 -8.09 8.63 -0.31
C TYR A 152 -8.23 8.70 1.21
N GLY A 153 -7.17 9.16 1.85
CA GLY A 153 -7.18 9.38 3.28
C GLY A 153 -6.24 10.50 3.71
N THR A 154 -6.38 10.90 4.97
CA THR A 154 -5.47 11.80 5.67
C THR A 154 -4.89 11.10 6.89
N ALA A 155 -3.69 11.48 7.28
CA ALA A 155 -3.02 10.93 8.44
C ALA A 155 -2.24 12.00 9.19
N PHE A 156 -2.17 11.82 10.50
CA PHE A 156 -1.35 12.62 11.39
C PHE A 156 -0.34 11.72 12.09
N PHE A 157 0.89 12.23 12.25
CA PHE A 157 1.98 11.50 12.89
C PHE A 157 2.34 12.15 14.21
N LEU A 158 2.80 11.32 15.15
CA LEU A 158 3.41 11.81 16.37
C LEU A 158 4.62 12.66 16.00
N SER A 159 4.63 13.91 16.48
CA SER A 159 5.77 14.79 16.31
C SER A 159 6.96 14.27 17.08
N LEU A 160 8.12 14.23 16.44
CA LEU A 160 9.39 13.94 17.11
C LEU A 160 9.98 15.21 17.73
N ILE A 161 9.36 16.36 17.50
CA ILE A 161 9.79 17.63 18.07
C ILE A 161 9.03 17.82 19.38
N HIS A 162 9.71 17.49 20.47
CA HIS A 162 9.23 17.82 21.80
C HIS A 162 9.84 19.14 22.22
N ILE A 163 8.98 20.06 22.46
CA ILE A 163 9.40 21.34 23.01
C ILE A 163 9.35 21.25 24.51
#